data_65bac4b1455db46838518edd7e641fc4
#
_entry.id   65bac4b1455db46838518edd7e641fc4
#
_cell.length_a   1.000
_cell.length_b   1.000
_cell.length_c   1.000
_cell.angle_alpha   90.00
_cell.angle_beta   90.00
_cell.angle_gamma   90.00
#
_symmetry.space_group_name_H-M   'P 1'
#
loop_
_entity.id
_entity.type
_entity.pdbx_description
1 polymer ?
#
loop_
_entity_poly.entity_id
_entity_poly.type
_entity_poly.pdbx_seq_one_letter_code
_entity_poly.pdbx_strand_id
1 'polypeptide(L)'
;SAFLHDVVEDTDYTVEDIRERFGDDVAFLVDTVTKRKKDSYEHSKQVDNYRQILESVHYDIRALLIKLADRLHNMRTLDSMRPDKQMKIAGETDYFYAPLANRLGLYHIKTELENLSFRYRCPRDFAVLESMLEAEREADKPRLTRFTDLIDKIMQEHGLDVRTEIRYRMPYSIWRKMQAKGCDLKHVDGKHYIRIIYPVCAGVSEKAMSLLIYSALTDHFK
;
A
#
# COMPACT_ATOMS: atom_id res chain seq x y z
N SER A 1 -9.94 0.24 -18.67
CA SER A 1 -10.35 -1.06 -18.09
C SER A 1 -10.69 -0.97 -16.61
N ALA A 2 -9.91 -0.26 -15.77
CA ALA A 2 -10.22 -0.16 -14.33
C ALA A 2 -11.63 0.41 -14.04
N PHE A 3 -12.11 1.40 -14.77
CA PHE A 3 -13.47 1.96 -14.64
C PHE A 3 -14.56 1.13 -15.33
N LEU A 4 -14.17 0.17 -16.15
CA LEU A 4 -15.11 -0.61 -16.96
C LEU A 4 -15.29 -2.05 -16.45
N HIS A 5 -14.53 -2.47 -15.44
CA HIS A 5 -14.52 -3.87 -15.01
C HIS A 5 -15.85 -4.32 -14.40
N ASP A 6 -16.59 -3.41 -13.74
CA ASP A 6 -17.89 -3.72 -13.15
C ASP A 6 -19.05 -3.51 -14.13
N VAL A 7 -18.82 -2.86 -15.29
CA VAL A 7 -19.89 -2.57 -16.26
C VAL A 7 -20.50 -3.86 -16.78
N VAL A 8 -19.68 -4.87 -17.10
CA VAL A 8 -20.14 -6.18 -17.58
C VAL A 8 -20.77 -7.02 -16.47
N GLU A 9 -20.40 -6.79 -15.19
CA GLU A 9 -20.99 -7.50 -14.04
C GLU A 9 -22.36 -6.93 -13.65
N ASP A 10 -22.52 -5.60 -13.73
CA ASP A 10 -23.63 -4.88 -13.11
C ASP A 10 -24.64 -4.29 -14.14
N THR A 11 -24.36 -4.41 -15.43
CA THR A 11 -25.23 -3.89 -16.50
C THR A 11 -25.45 -4.91 -17.62
N ASP A 12 -26.27 -4.57 -18.61
CA ASP A 12 -26.54 -5.41 -19.79
C ASP A 12 -25.44 -5.30 -20.88
N TYR A 13 -24.39 -4.48 -20.67
CA TYR A 13 -23.29 -4.36 -21.61
C TYR A 13 -22.41 -5.62 -21.60
N THR A 14 -22.03 -6.05 -22.79
CA THR A 14 -21.19 -7.24 -23.01
C THR A 14 -19.72 -6.88 -23.19
N VAL A 15 -18.83 -7.87 -23.14
CA VAL A 15 -17.40 -7.70 -23.47
C VAL A 15 -17.25 -7.24 -24.93
N GLU A 16 -18.15 -7.66 -25.84
CA GLU A 16 -18.19 -7.26 -27.24
C GLU A 16 -18.49 -5.76 -27.38
N ASP A 17 -19.42 -5.22 -26.60
CA ASP A 17 -19.71 -3.78 -26.57
C ASP A 17 -18.48 -2.97 -26.10
N ILE A 18 -17.74 -3.51 -25.12
CA ILE A 18 -16.49 -2.91 -24.67
C ILE A 18 -15.43 -2.97 -25.78
N ARG A 19 -15.33 -4.08 -26.51
CA ARG A 19 -14.40 -4.25 -27.62
C ARG A 19 -14.64 -3.26 -28.76
N GLU A 20 -15.88 -3.10 -29.15
CA GLU A 20 -16.26 -2.15 -30.21
C GLU A 20 -15.94 -0.69 -29.86
N ARG A 21 -16.10 -0.31 -28.60
CA ARG A 21 -15.93 1.08 -28.14
C ARG A 21 -14.52 1.43 -27.70
N PHE A 22 -13.78 0.48 -27.13
CA PHE A 22 -12.52 0.72 -26.45
C PHE A 22 -11.35 -0.15 -26.96
N GLY A 23 -11.62 -1.05 -27.91
CA GLY A 23 -10.64 -1.91 -28.54
C GLY A 23 -10.35 -3.22 -27.79
N ASP A 24 -9.62 -4.12 -28.46
CA ASP A 24 -9.37 -5.48 -27.99
C ASP A 24 -8.58 -5.55 -26.68
N ASP A 25 -7.60 -4.68 -26.50
CA ASP A 25 -6.76 -4.67 -25.27
C ASP A 25 -7.58 -4.34 -24.02
N VAL A 26 -8.51 -3.37 -24.12
CA VAL A 26 -9.39 -3.02 -23.00
C VAL A 26 -10.41 -4.11 -22.74
N ALA A 27 -11.02 -4.67 -23.80
CA ALA A 27 -12.00 -5.75 -23.69
C ALA A 27 -11.38 -7.00 -23.06
N PHE A 28 -10.17 -7.38 -23.47
CA PHE A 28 -9.42 -8.50 -22.90
C PHE A 28 -9.19 -8.30 -21.39
N LEU A 29 -8.73 -7.11 -20.96
CA LEU A 29 -8.51 -6.84 -19.55
C LEU A 29 -9.82 -6.85 -18.74
N VAL A 30 -10.91 -6.31 -19.31
CA VAL A 30 -12.23 -6.34 -18.66
C VAL A 30 -12.71 -7.78 -18.50
N ASP A 31 -12.67 -8.60 -19.56
CA ASP A 31 -13.06 -10.02 -19.49
C ASP A 31 -12.24 -10.80 -18.46
N THR A 32 -10.93 -10.55 -18.41
CA THR A 32 -10.01 -11.21 -17.47
C THR A 32 -10.30 -10.89 -16.00
N VAL A 33 -10.73 -9.65 -15.71
CA VAL A 33 -11.02 -9.22 -14.34
C VAL A 33 -12.48 -9.39 -13.94
N THR A 34 -13.38 -9.58 -14.89
CA THR A 34 -14.82 -9.82 -14.64
C THR A 34 -15.02 -11.18 -13.98
N LYS A 35 -15.78 -11.21 -12.91
CA LYS A 35 -16.14 -12.48 -12.24
C LYS A 35 -17.11 -13.25 -13.10
N ARG A 36 -16.69 -14.41 -13.59
CA ARG A 36 -17.58 -15.31 -14.30
C ARG A 36 -18.64 -15.84 -13.33
N LYS A 37 -19.91 -15.61 -13.63
CA LYS A 37 -21.03 -16.26 -12.94
C LYS A 37 -20.92 -17.76 -13.27
N LYS A 38 -20.49 -18.56 -12.29
CA LYS A 38 -20.53 -20.02 -12.40
C LYS A 38 -21.80 -20.54 -11.75
N ASP A 39 -22.50 -21.44 -12.40
CA ASP A 39 -23.68 -22.11 -11.85
C ASP A 39 -23.28 -23.08 -10.70
N SER A 40 -22.04 -23.53 -10.69
CA SER A 40 -21.46 -24.33 -9.63
C SER A 40 -19.99 -23.98 -9.37
N TYR A 41 -19.57 -24.04 -8.12
CA TYR A 41 -18.18 -23.87 -7.69
C TYR A 41 -17.58 -25.24 -7.42
N GLU A 42 -16.38 -25.53 -7.93
CA GLU A 42 -15.66 -26.79 -7.67
C GLU A 42 -15.24 -26.90 -6.20
N HIS A 43 -14.91 -25.75 -5.60
CA HIS A 43 -14.51 -25.61 -4.21
C HIS A 43 -15.39 -24.55 -3.53
N SER A 44 -14.86 -23.81 -2.58
CA SER A 44 -15.55 -22.62 -2.08
C SER A 44 -15.45 -21.47 -3.08
N LYS A 45 -16.50 -20.62 -3.14
CA LYS A 45 -16.49 -19.39 -3.97
C LYS A 45 -15.22 -18.55 -3.81
N GLN A 46 -14.63 -18.52 -2.62
CA GLN A 46 -13.41 -17.78 -2.33
C GLN A 46 -12.18 -18.43 -2.98
N VAL A 47 -12.04 -19.74 -2.87
CA VAL A 47 -10.92 -20.49 -3.46
C VAL A 47 -10.92 -20.33 -4.98
N ASP A 48 -12.08 -20.48 -5.61
CA ASP A 48 -12.21 -20.35 -7.06
C ASP A 48 -11.92 -18.91 -7.53
N ASN A 49 -12.34 -17.90 -6.77
CA ASN A 49 -11.98 -16.51 -7.07
C ASN A 49 -10.48 -16.26 -6.95
N TYR A 50 -9.82 -16.80 -5.93
CA TYR A 50 -8.36 -16.66 -5.78
C TYR A 50 -7.59 -17.37 -6.89
N ARG A 51 -8.05 -18.57 -7.27
CA ARG A 51 -7.48 -19.30 -8.40
C ARG A 51 -7.63 -18.51 -9.70
N GLN A 52 -8.80 -17.94 -9.99
CA GLN A 52 -9.02 -17.10 -11.16
C GLN A 52 -8.09 -15.88 -11.19
N ILE A 53 -7.89 -15.21 -10.04
CA ILE A 53 -6.95 -14.07 -9.94
C ILE A 53 -5.52 -14.54 -10.24
N LEU A 54 -5.08 -15.66 -9.68
CA LEU A 54 -3.74 -16.19 -9.93
C LEU A 54 -3.56 -16.67 -11.37
N GLU A 55 -4.56 -17.28 -11.97
CA GLU A 55 -4.57 -17.68 -13.37
C GLU A 55 -4.51 -16.47 -14.31
N SER A 56 -5.21 -15.38 -13.97
CA SER A 56 -5.18 -14.16 -14.77
C SER A 56 -3.77 -13.55 -14.92
N VAL A 57 -2.88 -13.78 -13.96
CA VAL A 57 -1.48 -13.33 -14.02
C VAL A 57 -0.70 -13.99 -15.16
N HIS A 58 -1.04 -15.23 -15.51
CA HIS A 58 -0.43 -15.91 -16.65
C HIS A 58 -0.74 -15.24 -17.99
N TYR A 59 -1.88 -14.57 -18.06
CA TYR A 59 -2.31 -13.88 -19.27
C TYR A 59 -1.82 -12.44 -19.31
N ASP A 60 -2.02 -11.69 -18.24
CA ASP A 60 -1.60 -10.28 -18.16
C ASP A 60 -1.51 -9.78 -16.72
N ILE A 61 -0.33 -9.31 -16.33
CA ILE A 61 -0.09 -8.74 -15.00
C ILE A 61 -0.95 -7.50 -14.71
N ARG A 62 -1.38 -6.77 -15.77
CA ARG A 62 -2.24 -5.59 -15.62
C ARG A 62 -3.60 -5.94 -15.00
N ALA A 63 -4.13 -7.14 -15.26
CA ALA A 63 -5.36 -7.62 -14.65
C ALA A 63 -5.25 -7.64 -13.11
N LEU A 64 -4.11 -8.10 -12.60
CA LEU A 64 -3.85 -8.13 -11.17
C LEU A 64 -3.72 -6.73 -10.56
N LEU A 65 -3.07 -5.79 -11.28
CA LEU A 65 -2.99 -4.40 -10.84
C LEU A 65 -4.38 -3.75 -10.73
N ILE A 66 -5.27 -4.05 -11.69
CA ILE A 66 -6.67 -3.59 -11.64
C ILE A 66 -7.38 -4.16 -10.41
N LYS A 67 -7.25 -5.46 -10.14
CA LYS A 67 -7.87 -6.11 -8.97
C LYS A 67 -7.33 -5.58 -7.63
N LEU A 68 -6.04 -5.26 -7.55
CA LEU A 68 -5.46 -4.64 -6.36
C LEU A 68 -5.94 -3.20 -6.17
N ALA A 69 -6.09 -2.44 -7.25
CA ALA A 69 -6.62 -1.08 -7.21
C ALA A 69 -8.11 -1.08 -6.80
N ASP A 70 -8.91 -1.98 -7.37
CA ASP A 70 -10.30 -2.20 -6.99
C ASP A 70 -10.41 -2.58 -5.50
N ARG A 71 -9.63 -3.56 -5.06
CA ARG A 71 -9.62 -3.96 -3.63
C ARG A 71 -9.24 -2.80 -2.71
N LEU A 72 -8.26 -2.00 -3.09
CA LEU A 72 -7.85 -0.84 -2.31
C LEU A 72 -8.96 0.21 -2.23
N HIS A 73 -9.63 0.49 -3.35
CA HIS A 73 -10.79 1.38 -3.39
C HIS A 73 -11.91 0.86 -2.48
N ASN A 74 -12.27 -0.42 -2.59
CA ASN A 74 -13.28 -1.06 -1.76
C ASN A 74 -12.94 -1.01 -0.27
N MET A 75 -11.67 -1.17 0.09
CA MET A 75 -11.23 -1.05 1.48
C MET A 75 -11.32 0.39 2.02
N ARG A 76 -11.08 1.40 1.18
CA ARG A 76 -11.21 2.81 1.56
C ARG A 76 -12.66 3.25 1.77
N THR A 77 -13.60 2.60 1.10
CA THR A 77 -15.06 2.91 1.15
C THR A 77 -15.86 1.89 1.97
N LEU A 78 -15.19 1.03 2.72
CA LEU A 78 -15.81 -0.11 3.40
C LEU A 78 -16.72 0.30 4.57
N ASP A 79 -16.62 1.53 5.06
CA ASP A 79 -17.45 2.08 6.14
C ASP A 79 -18.96 2.03 5.84
N SER A 80 -19.33 2.12 4.56
CA SER A 80 -20.73 2.05 4.11
C SER A 80 -21.36 0.66 4.20
N MET A 81 -20.56 -0.38 4.42
CA MET A 81 -21.03 -1.76 4.44
C MET A 81 -21.39 -2.24 5.86
N ARG A 82 -22.24 -3.29 5.91
CA ARG A 82 -22.59 -3.93 7.18
C ARG A 82 -21.35 -4.56 7.85
N PRO A 83 -21.29 -4.58 9.21
CA PRO A 83 -20.13 -5.08 9.95
C PRO A 83 -19.68 -6.50 9.60
N ASP A 84 -20.64 -7.41 9.32
CA ASP A 84 -20.35 -8.78 8.91
C ASP A 84 -19.59 -8.83 7.56
N LYS A 85 -20.00 -7.98 6.60
CA LYS A 85 -19.30 -7.85 5.33
C LYS A 85 -17.95 -7.15 5.47
N GLN A 86 -17.87 -6.11 6.32
CA GLN A 86 -16.61 -5.43 6.61
C GLN A 86 -15.56 -6.43 7.13
N MET A 87 -15.93 -7.24 8.12
CA MET A 87 -15.02 -8.25 8.70
C MET A 87 -14.56 -9.27 7.66
N LYS A 88 -15.48 -9.76 6.82
CA LYS A 88 -15.16 -10.72 5.76
C LYS A 88 -14.20 -10.14 4.74
N ILE A 89 -14.51 -8.94 4.19
CA ILE A 89 -13.70 -8.28 3.15
C ILE A 89 -12.32 -7.92 3.71
N ALA A 90 -12.25 -7.40 4.95
CA ALA A 90 -10.99 -7.10 5.62
C ALA A 90 -10.15 -8.37 5.85
N GLY A 91 -10.78 -9.49 6.25
CA GLY A 91 -10.11 -10.77 6.40
C GLY A 91 -9.52 -11.30 5.09
N GLU A 92 -10.29 -11.27 4.00
CA GLU A 92 -9.83 -11.64 2.66
C GLU A 92 -8.66 -10.76 2.20
N THR A 93 -8.73 -9.47 2.51
CA THR A 93 -7.70 -8.49 2.14
C THR A 93 -6.39 -8.79 2.85
N ASP A 94 -6.43 -9.04 4.15
CA ASP A 94 -5.25 -9.34 4.96
C ASP A 94 -4.60 -10.69 4.57
N TYR A 95 -5.43 -11.69 4.29
CA TYR A 95 -4.95 -13.04 4.01
C TYR A 95 -4.45 -13.24 2.58
N PHE A 96 -5.04 -12.56 1.60
CA PHE A 96 -4.73 -12.80 0.19
C PHE A 96 -4.15 -11.57 -0.52
N TYR A 97 -4.85 -10.43 -0.52
CA TYR A 97 -4.47 -9.28 -1.35
C TYR A 97 -3.23 -8.55 -0.85
N ALA A 98 -3.07 -8.38 0.45
CA ALA A 98 -1.89 -7.73 1.00
C ALA A 98 -0.61 -8.56 0.81
N PRO A 99 -0.59 -9.89 1.05
CA PRO A 99 0.53 -10.75 0.67
C PRO A 99 0.83 -10.74 -0.84
N LEU A 100 -0.20 -10.69 -1.67
CA LEU A 100 -0.05 -10.63 -3.12
C LEU A 100 0.63 -9.31 -3.55
N ALA A 101 0.17 -8.17 -3.04
CA ALA A 101 0.81 -6.87 -3.26
C ALA A 101 2.27 -6.85 -2.79
N ASN A 102 2.57 -7.52 -1.67
CA ASN A 102 3.93 -7.66 -1.17
C ASN A 102 4.84 -8.44 -2.14
N ARG A 103 4.35 -9.55 -2.70
CA ARG A 103 5.10 -10.36 -3.68
C ARG A 103 5.40 -9.61 -4.97
N LEU A 104 4.53 -8.67 -5.35
CA LEU A 104 4.72 -7.80 -6.51
C LEU A 104 5.60 -6.57 -6.22
N GLY A 105 6.10 -6.41 -4.99
CA GLY A 105 6.88 -5.23 -4.60
C GLY A 105 6.04 -3.95 -4.44
N LEU A 106 4.71 -4.04 -4.47
CA LEU A 106 3.79 -2.91 -4.33
C LEU A 106 3.61 -2.54 -2.84
N TYR A 107 4.71 -2.15 -2.20
CA TYR A 107 4.78 -1.96 -0.74
C TYR A 107 3.83 -0.89 -0.20
N HIS A 108 3.52 0.15 -0.98
CA HIS A 108 2.54 1.18 -0.58
C HIS A 108 1.14 0.59 -0.51
N ILE A 109 0.72 -0.13 -1.56
CA ILE A 109 -0.59 -0.80 -1.61
C ILE A 109 -0.68 -1.84 -0.50
N LYS A 110 0.33 -2.68 -0.36
CA LYS A 110 0.41 -3.69 0.71
C LYS A 110 0.22 -3.07 2.10
N THR A 111 0.97 -2.02 2.41
CA THR A 111 0.94 -1.38 3.74
C THR A 111 -0.41 -0.73 4.03
N GLU A 112 -1.03 -0.11 3.03
CA GLU A 112 -2.36 0.49 3.18
C GLU A 112 -3.44 -0.58 3.33
N LEU A 113 -3.41 -1.65 2.54
CA LEU A 113 -4.33 -2.78 2.66
C LEU A 113 -4.25 -3.44 4.04
N GLU A 114 -3.05 -3.70 4.55
CA GLU A 114 -2.84 -4.25 5.89
C GLU A 114 -3.40 -3.32 6.98
N ASN A 115 -3.15 -2.01 6.88
CA ASN A 115 -3.60 -1.05 7.87
C ASN A 115 -5.13 -0.89 7.87
N LEU A 116 -5.76 -0.82 6.69
CA LEU A 116 -7.21 -0.81 6.57
C LEU A 116 -7.83 -2.12 7.09
N SER A 117 -7.23 -3.27 6.79
CA SER A 117 -7.69 -4.56 7.32
C SER A 117 -7.62 -4.60 8.85
N PHE A 118 -6.55 -4.10 9.44
CA PHE A 118 -6.40 -4.00 10.89
C PHE A 118 -7.48 -3.12 11.52
N ARG A 119 -7.78 -1.96 10.91
CA ARG A 119 -8.84 -1.06 11.36
C ARG A 119 -10.20 -1.74 11.49
N TYR A 120 -10.57 -2.60 10.53
CA TYR A 120 -11.87 -3.29 10.55
C TYR A 120 -11.88 -4.59 11.35
N ARG A 121 -10.75 -5.30 11.43
CA ARG A 121 -10.66 -6.57 12.15
C ARG A 121 -10.43 -6.40 13.64
N CYS A 122 -9.68 -5.38 14.04
CA CYS A 122 -9.34 -5.07 15.42
C CYS A 122 -9.59 -3.59 15.73
N PRO A 123 -10.84 -3.10 15.65
CA PRO A 123 -11.13 -1.66 15.69
C PRO A 123 -10.75 -1.00 17.02
N ARG A 124 -10.86 -1.73 18.14
CA ARG A 124 -10.47 -1.22 19.46
C ARG A 124 -8.96 -1.02 19.56
N ASP A 125 -8.18 -2.02 19.19
CA ASP A 125 -6.71 -1.97 19.22
C ASP A 125 -6.19 -0.92 18.24
N PHE A 126 -6.80 -0.85 17.06
CA PHE A 126 -6.47 0.18 16.06
C PHE A 126 -6.68 1.59 16.62
N ALA A 127 -7.87 1.88 17.17
CA ALA A 127 -8.20 3.22 17.66
C ALA A 127 -7.31 3.66 18.83
N VAL A 128 -7.02 2.75 19.77
CA VAL A 128 -6.12 3.02 20.90
C VAL A 128 -4.71 3.32 20.38
N LEU A 129 -4.19 2.46 19.51
CA LEU A 129 -2.83 2.62 18.99
C LEU A 129 -2.70 3.87 18.10
N GLU A 130 -3.69 4.16 17.26
CA GLU A 130 -3.72 5.36 16.42
C GLU A 130 -3.68 6.63 17.27
N SER A 131 -4.50 6.70 18.32
CA SER A 131 -4.51 7.84 19.28
C SER A 131 -3.14 8.00 19.98
N MET A 132 -2.53 6.91 20.42
CA MET A 132 -1.22 6.96 21.07
C MET A 132 -0.13 7.42 20.12
N LEU A 133 -0.13 6.93 18.87
CA LEU A 133 0.83 7.32 17.85
C LEU A 133 0.66 8.77 17.44
N GLU A 134 -0.55 9.28 17.37
CA GLU A 134 -0.80 10.69 17.06
C GLU A 134 -0.29 11.61 18.16
N ALA A 135 -0.52 11.26 19.42
CA ALA A 135 0.03 12.01 20.56
C ALA A 135 1.57 12.02 20.55
N GLU A 136 2.22 10.89 20.25
CA GLU A 136 3.68 10.83 20.11
C GLU A 136 4.17 11.67 18.92
N ARG A 137 3.47 11.65 17.78
CA ARG A 137 3.81 12.45 16.56
C ARG A 137 3.82 13.93 16.89
N GLU A 138 2.77 14.43 17.52
CA GLU A 138 2.69 15.85 17.90
C GLU A 138 3.76 16.24 18.91
N ALA A 139 4.06 15.40 19.89
CA ALA A 139 5.14 15.62 20.85
C ALA A 139 6.54 15.64 20.19
N ASP A 140 6.79 14.74 19.25
CA ASP A 140 8.09 14.60 18.56
C ASP A 140 8.28 15.60 17.40
N LYS A 141 7.22 16.18 16.87
CA LYS A 141 7.24 17.04 15.69
C LYS A 141 8.26 18.18 15.76
N PRO A 142 8.34 18.96 16.85
CA PRO A 142 9.33 20.05 16.94
C PRO A 142 10.79 19.55 16.91
N ARG A 143 11.04 18.37 17.49
CA ARG A 143 12.37 17.73 17.49
C ARG A 143 12.74 17.23 16.10
N LEU A 144 11.81 16.57 15.43
CA LEU A 144 12.01 16.02 14.10
C LEU A 144 12.17 17.14 13.06
N THR A 145 11.40 18.22 13.16
CA THR A 145 11.55 19.38 12.27
C THR A 145 12.95 20.00 12.41
N ARG A 146 13.40 20.26 13.62
CA ARG A 146 14.77 20.76 13.84
C ARG A 146 15.83 19.83 13.28
N PHE A 147 15.60 18.52 13.34
CA PHE A 147 16.53 17.54 12.80
C PHE A 147 16.52 17.51 11.27
N THR A 148 15.36 17.65 10.62
CA THR A 148 15.30 17.78 9.16
C THR A 148 15.94 19.09 8.67
N ASP A 149 15.70 20.21 9.36
CA ASP A 149 16.32 21.50 9.04
C ASP A 149 17.86 21.39 9.12
N LEU A 150 18.39 20.68 10.10
CA LEU A 150 19.83 20.42 10.23
C LEU A 150 20.35 19.58 9.06
N ILE A 151 19.64 18.50 8.67
CA ILE A 151 20.02 17.70 7.49
C ILE A 151 20.02 18.57 6.24
N ASP A 152 18.99 19.36 6.00
CA ASP A 152 18.88 20.22 4.83
C ASP A 152 20.04 21.23 4.79
N LYS A 153 20.41 21.80 5.93
CA LYS A 153 21.57 22.70 6.04
C LYS A 153 22.89 21.99 5.71
N ILE A 154 23.14 20.79 6.26
CA ILE A 154 24.33 19.99 5.94
C ILE A 154 24.41 19.71 4.45
N MET A 155 23.29 19.33 3.82
CA MET A 155 23.26 19.04 2.40
C MET A 155 23.57 20.28 1.56
N GLN A 156 23.04 21.44 1.93
CA GLN A 156 23.34 22.73 1.28
C GLN A 156 24.82 23.11 1.40
N GLU A 157 25.43 22.91 2.57
CA GLU A 157 26.87 23.16 2.79
C GLU A 157 27.77 22.27 1.90
N HIS A 158 27.29 21.09 1.54
CA HIS A 158 27.97 20.17 0.60
C HIS A 158 27.53 20.35 -0.87
N GLY A 159 26.72 21.35 -1.17
CA GLY A 159 26.25 21.64 -2.53
C GLY A 159 25.28 20.57 -3.07
N LEU A 160 24.62 19.83 -2.20
CA LEU A 160 23.67 18.77 -2.53
C LEU A 160 22.24 19.32 -2.49
N ASP A 161 21.53 19.27 -3.63
CA ASP A 161 20.11 19.63 -3.71
C ASP A 161 19.26 18.42 -3.28
N VAL A 162 18.71 18.50 -2.07
CA VAL A 162 17.87 17.45 -1.51
C VAL A 162 16.62 18.04 -0.86
N ARG A 163 15.60 17.22 -0.73
CA ARG A 163 14.40 17.51 0.06
C ARG A 163 14.22 16.42 1.12
N THR A 164 14.03 16.82 2.36
CA THR A 164 13.73 15.89 3.44
C THR A 164 12.24 15.77 3.71
N GLU A 165 11.79 14.59 4.06
CA GLU A 165 10.42 14.31 4.47
C GLU A 165 10.39 13.40 5.69
N ILE A 166 9.64 13.78 6.72
CA ILE A 166 9.36 12.90 7.86
C ILE A 166 8.25 11.93 7.45
N ARG A 167 8.51 10.64 7.59
CA ARG A 167 7.56 9.57 7.31
C ARG A 167 7.29 8.76 8.56
N TYR A 168 6.02 8.56 8.85
CA TYR A 168 5.56 7.75 9.98
C TYR A 168 5.11 6.38 9.49
N ARG A 169 5.39 5.36 10.28
CA ARG A 169 4.88 4.01 10.00
C ARG A 169 3.40 3.93 10.35
N MET A 170 2.68 3.12 9.58
CA MET A 170 1.26 2.85 9.82
C MET A 170 1.04 2.06 11.12
N PRO A 171 -0.10 2.28 11.82
CA PRO A 171 -0.45 1.58 13.05
C PRO A 171 -0.26 0.07 13.00
N TYR A 172 -0.70 -0.60 11.93
CA TYR A 172 -0.52 -2.04 11.78
C TYR A 172 0.94 -2.49 11.81
N SER A 173 1.84 -1.73 11.14
CA SER A 173 3.27 -2.05 11.14
C SER A 173 3.88 -1.97 12.54
N ILE A 174 3.43 -1.03 13.35
CA ILE A 174 3.85 -0.87 14.75
C ILE A 174 3.24 -1.97 15.61
N TRP A 175 1.95 -2.24 15.48
CA TRP A 175 1.26 -3.32 16.19
C TRP A 175 1.95 -4.68 15.96
N ARG A 176 2.29 -5.02 14.72
CA ARG A 176 3.06 -6.24 14.41
C ARG A 176 4.39 -6.31 15.12
N LYS A 177 5.12 -5.19 15.21
CA LYS A 177 6.39 -5.14 15.94
C LYS A 177 6.19 -5.34 17.45
N MET A 178 5.15 -4.73 18.02
CA MET A 178 4.79 -4.93 19.44
C MET A 178 4.49 -6.41 19.72
N GLN A 179 3.68 -7.05 18.88
CA GLN A 179 3.35 -8.47 19.03
C GLN A 179 4.59 -9.37 18.87
N ALA A 180 5.41 -9.12 17.86
CA ALA A 180 6.60 -9.93 17.59
C ALA A 180 7.69 -9.82 18.69
N LYS A 181 7.78 -8.64 19.33
CA LYS A 181 8.76 -8.39 20.40
C LYS A 181 8.18 -8.60 21.81
N GLY A 182 6.87 -8.76 21.93
CA GLY A 182 6.18 -8.82 23.24
C GLY A 182 6.38 -7.55 24.07
N CYS A 183 6.35 -6.37 23.45
CA CYS A 183 6.67 -5.11 24.10
C CYS A 183 5.62 -4.03 23.88
N ASP A 184 5.58 -3.04 24.76
CA ASP A 184 4.73 -1.87 24.67
C ASP A 184 5.20 -0.90 23.57
N LEU A 185 4.31 0.03 23.16
CA LEU A 185 4.59 1.06 22.17
C LEU A 185 5.87 1.86 22.49
N LYS A 186 6.14 2.16 23.75
CA LYS A 186 7.32 2.93 24.18
C LYS A 186 8.64 2.25 23.80
N HIS A 187 8.65 0.92 23.73
CA HIS A 187 9.84 0.10 23.45
C HIS A 187 9.96 -0.30 21.96
N VAL A 188 9.08 0.22 21.11
CA VAL A 188 9.16 -0.02 19.66
C VAL A 188 10.02 1.03 19.00
N ASP A 189 11.09 0.58 18.35
CA ASP A 189 11.98 1.43 17.55
C ASP A 189 11.49 1.65 16.14
N GLY A 190 11.92 2.78 15.54
CA GLY A 190 11.67 3.08 14.14
C GLY A 190 10.20 3.31 13.82
N LYS A 191 9.49 4.05 14.67
CA LYS A 191 8.10 4.49 14.43
C LYS A 191 8.00 5.51 13.31
N HIS A 192 9.09 6.24 13.07
CA HIS A 192 9.26 7.19 11.97
C HIS A 192 10.63 7.02 11.34
N TYR A 193 10.81 7.62 10.16
CA TYR A 193 12.09 7.73 9.47
C TYR A 193 12.09 9.02 8.63
N ILE A 194 13.27 9.51 8.34
CA ILE A 194 13.45 10.65 7.44
C ILE A 194 13.80 10.09 6.06
N ARG A 195 13.08 10.54 5.05
CA ARG A 195 13.35 10.26 3.66
C ARG A 195 14.09 11.45 3.07
N ILE A 196 15.23 11.19 2.46
CA ILE A 196 15.97 12.16 1.68
C ILE A 196 15.70 11.90 0.21
N ILE A 197 15.20 12.91 -0.49
CA ILE A 197 14.83 12.84 -1.91
C ILE A 197 15.77 13.77 -2.64
N TYR A 198 16.41 13.27 -3.69
CA TYR A 198 17.31 14.04 -4.53
C TYR A 198 16.94 13.87 -6.01
N PRO A 199 17.16 14.90 -6.85
CA PRO A 199 16.92 14.82 -8.28
C PRO A 199 17.98 13.93 -8.95
N VAL A 200 17.62 13.32 -10.08
CA VAL A 200 18.60 12.66 -10.95
C VAL A 200 19.48 13.71 -11.59
N CYS A 201 20.77 13.72 -11.26
CA CYS A 201 21.74 14.67 -11.83
C CYS A 201 22.46 14.05 -13.03
N ALA A 202 22.56 14.80 -14.13
CA ALA A 202 23.31 14.36 -15.29
C ALA A 202 24.80 14.17 -14.95
N GLY A 203 25.33 12.99 -15.28
CA GLY A 203 26.75 12.66 -15.03
C GLY A 203 27.07 12.08 -13.66
N VAL A 204 26.10 12.02 -12.74
CA VAL A 204 26.27 11.38 -11.42
C VAL A 204 25.33 10.18 -11.30
N SER A 205 25.88 9.01 -11.03
CA SER A 205 25.03 7.84 -10.81
C SER A 205 24.26 7.96 -9.48
N GLU A 206 23.06 7.33 -9.39
CA GLU A 206 22.26 7.29 -8.16
C GLU A 206 23.07 6.73 -6.98
N LYS A 207 23.91 5.73 -7.24
CA LYS A 207 24.81 5.14 -6.23
C LYS A 207 25.83 6.17 -5.72
N ALA A 208 26.44 6.93 -6.61
CA ALA A 208 27.41 7.97 -6.23
C ALA A 208 26.75 9.07 -5.40
N MET A 209 25.56 9.52 -5.80
CA MET A 209 24.78 10.51 -5.04
C MET A 209 24.41 9.98 -3.65
N SER A 210 23.95 8.75 -3.53
CA SER A 210 23.63 8.14 -2.24
C SER A 210 24.86 8.05 -1.32
N LEU A 211 26.03 7.76 -1.87
CA LEU A 211 27.29 7.72 -1.10
C LEU A 211 27.75 9.12 -0.66
N LEU A 212 27.57 10.15 -1.49
CA LEU A 212 27.88 11.54 -1.11
C LEU A 212 26.99 12.00 0.04
N ILE A 213 25.67 11.75 -0.05
CA ILE A 213 24.71 12.06 1.02
C ILE A 213 25.10 11.32 2.30
N TYR A 214 25.41 10.02 2.21
CA TYR A 214 25.83 9.22 3.35
C TYR A 214 27.10 9.77 3.99
N SER A 215 28.13 10.11 3.19
CA SER A 215 29.38 10.69 3.68
C SER A 215 29.13 12.00 4.43
N ALA A 216 28.39 12.92 3.82
CA ALA A 216 28.08 14.21 4.42
C ALA A 216 27.37 14.07 5.78
N LEU A 217 26.44 13.11 5.90
CA LEU A 217 25.76 12.82 7.17
C LEU A 217 26.70 12.18 8.21
N THR A 218 27.48 11.19 7.82
CA THR A 218 28.37 10.48 8.76
C THR A 218 29.54 11.33 9.25
N ASP A 219 30.00 12.30 8.45
CA ASP A 219 31.02 13.25 8.86
C ASP A 219 30.51 14.25 9.91
N HIS A 220 29.22 14.54 9.89
CA HIS A 220 28.59 15.47 10.83
C HIS A 220 28.05 14.78 12.09
N PHE A 221 27.45 13.60 11.94
CA PHE A 221 26.88 12.81 13.05
C PHE A 221 27.83 11.67 13.47
N LYS A 222 28.90 12.02 14.15
CA LYS A 222 29.86 11.05 14.72
C LYS A 222 29.37 10.48 16.04
#